data_bf76b0e31d18c9c16d82ddbf02a4ce14
#
_entry.id   bf76b0e31d18c9c16d82ddbf02a4ce14
#
_cell.length_a   1.000
_cell.length_b   1.000
_cell.length_c   1.000
_cell.angle_alpha   90.00
_cell.angle_beta   90.00
_cell.angle_gamma   90.00
#
_symmetry.space_group_name_H-M   'P 1'
#
loop_
_entity.id
_entity.type
_entity.pdbx_description
1 polymer ?
#
loop_
_entity_poly.entity_id
_entity_poly.type
_entity_poly.pdbx_seq_one_letter_code
_entity_poly.pdbx_strand_id
1 'polypeptide(L)'
;MFDKGVYFADMVSKSANYCFASRQAPTGVLLLCDVSLGDQYERLQAEYRAGASAKKAGKDSTFGKGATGPDPAGTVPLPSDPAVLVPKGKAKKTAVAGSSLLYNEFIVYDVAQVRQKYLLRVKFHMQ
;
A
#
# COMPACT_ATOMS: atom_id res chain seq x y z
N MET A 1 5.62 9.80 7.88
CA MET A 1 5.96 8.50 8.48
C MET A 1 7.15 7.84 7.79
N PHE A 2 7.16 7.83 6.47
CA PHE A 2 8.27 7.32 5.65
C PHE A 2 8.70 8.35 4.60
N ASP A 3 8.93 9.60 5.04
CA ASP A 3 9.31 10.73 4.20
C ASP A 3 8.18 11.22 3.26
N LYS A 4 8.49 12.20 2.43
CA LYS A 4 7.59 12.71 1.41
C LYS A 4 7.61 11.79 0.20
N GLY A 5 6.49 11.22 -0.13
CA GLY A 5 6.35 10.28 -1.24
C GLY A 5 4.89 9.97 -1.53
N VAL A 6 4.66 9.06 -2.45
CA VAL A 6 3.32 8.56 -2.77
C VAL A 6 3.12 7.24 -2.06
N TYR A 7 2.07 7.16 -1.26
CA TYR A 7 1.77 6.06 -0.35
C TYR A 7 0.70 5.15 -0.92
N PHE A 8 0.94 3.84 -0.83
CA PHE A 8 0.02 2.81 -1.28
C PHE A 8 -0.18 1.77 -0.18
N ALA A 9 -1.32 1.09 -0.25
CA ALA A 9 -1.64 -0.03 0.62
C ALA A 9 -2.13 -1.22 -0.21
N ASP A 10 -1.92 -2.41 0.32
CA ASP A 10 -2.42 -3.67 -0.24
C ASP A 10 -3.72 -4.15 0.45
N MET A 11 -4.20 -3.39 1.45
CA MET A 11 -5.47 -3.62 2.13
C MET A 11 -6.37 -2.41 1.95
N VAL A 12 -7.58 -2.63 1.45
CA VAL A 12 -8.56 -1.56 1.24
C VAL A 12 -8.91 -0.84 2.55
N SER A 13 -8.91 -1.54 3.67
CA SER A 13 -9.15 -0.96 5.01
C SER A 13 -8.19 0.17 5.33
N LYS A 14 -6.93 0.06 4.91
CA LYS A 14 -5.93 1.10 5.10
C LYS A 14 -6.25 2.32 4.24
N SER A 15 -6.47 2.14 2.95
CA SER A 15 -6.77 3.23 2.01
C SER A 15 -8.10 3.90 2.33
N ALA A 16 -9.11 3.14 2.73
CA ALA A 16 -10.45 3.62 3.04
C ALA A 16 -10.46 4.66 4.16
N ASN A 17 -9.56 4.55 5.13
CA ASN A 17 -9.46 5.51 6.24
C ASN A 17 -9.18 6.94 5.75
N TYR A 18 -8.53 7.11 4.63
CA TYR A 18 -8.20 8.42 4.07
C TYR A 18 -9.36 9.05 3.27
N CYS A 19 -10.47 8.34 3.10
CA CYS A 19 -11.68 8.90 2.50
C CYS A 19 -12.47 9.77 3.48
N PHE A 20 -12.26 9.60 4.78
CA PHE A 20 -12.95 10.32 5.84
C PHE A 20 -14.47 10.30 5.69
N ALA A 21 -15.01 9.17 5.23
CA ALA A 21 -16.45 9.01 5.03
C ALA A 21 -17.20 9.02 6.37
N SER A 22 -18.43 9.54 6.36
CA SER A 22 -19.32 9.61 7.50
C SER A 22 -20.72 9.16 7.12
N ARG A 23 -21.61 9.03 8.10
CA ARG A 23 -23.03 8.72 7.82
C ARG A 23 -23.69 9.78 6.94
N GLN A 24 -23.29 11.05 7.09
CA GLN A 24 -23.80 12.16 6.29
C GLN A 24 -23.14 12.24 4.92
N ALA A 25 -21.89 11.79 4.80
CA ALA A 25 -21.13 11.78 3.55
C ALA A 25 -20.48 10.39 3.35
N PRO A 26 -21.27 9.37 2.96
CA PRO A 26 -20.82 7.98 2.96
C PRO A 26 -20.04 7.57 1.71
N THR A 27 -19.78 8.50 0.79
CA THR A 27 -19.04 8.19 -0.45
C THR A 27 -17.60 8.61 -0.35
N GLY A 28 -16.74 7.89 -1.06
CA GLY A 28 -15.33 8.21 -1.17
C GLY A 28 -14.79 7.80 -2.53
N VAL A 29 -13.54 8.13 -2.77
CA VAL A 29 -12.84 7.82 -4.01
C VAL A 29 -11.56 7.08 -3.67
N LEU A 30 -11.32 5.97 -4.37
CA LEU A 30 -10.10 5.18 -4.29
C LEU A 30 -9.44 5.12 -5.66
N LEU A 31 -8.12 5.16 -5.69
CA LEU A 31 -7.32 4.93 -6.89
C LEU A 31 -6.73 3.53 -6.84
N LEU A 32 -6.95 2.77 -7.90
CA LEU A 32 -6.27 1.50 -8.11
C LEU A 32 -5.13 1.72 -9.10
N CYS A 33 -3.91 1.41 -8.66
CA CYS A 33 -2.70 1.72 -9.40
C CYS A 33 -1.81 0.49 -9.59
N ASP A 34 -1.09 0.44 -10.71
CA ASP A 34 0.12 -0.36 -10.83
C ASP A 34 1.29 0.45 -10.28
N VAL A 35 2.12 -0.15 -9.46
CA VAL A 35 3.26 0.52 -8.85
C VAL A 35 4.52 -0.32 -9.06
N SER A 36 5.54 0.32 -9.65
CA SER A 36 6.85 -0.31 -9.79
C SER A 36 7.63 -0.12 -8.50
N LEU A 37 7.69 -1.16 -7.68
CA LEU A 37 8.34 -1.10 -6.37
C LEU A 37 9.86 -1.36 -6.45
N GLY A 38 10.31 -2.11 -7.46
CA GLY A 38 11.72 -2.46 -7.60
C GLY A 38 12.28 -3.13 -6.35
N ASP A 39 13.50 -2.80 -6.00
CA ASP A 39 14.13 -3.25 -4.76
C ASP A 39 13.64 -2.37 -3.59
N GLN A 40 13.07 -3.01 -2.59
CA GLN A 40 12.41 -2.32 -1.49
C GLN A 40 13.33 -2.16 -0.28
N TYR A 41 13.30 -0.96 0.31
CA TYR A 41 13.89 -0.65 1.60
C TYR A 41 12.88 -1.03 2.69
N GLU A 42 13.11 -2.14 3.38
CA GLU A 42 12.15 -2.68 4.35
C GLU A 42 12.30 -2.02 5.72
N ARG A 43 11.17 -1.65 6.33
CA ARG A 43 11.12 -1.06 7.67
C ARG A 43 10.01 -1.71 8.51
N LEU A 44 10.24 -1.80 9.80
CA LEU A 44 9.27 -2.27 10.79
C LEU A 44 8.67 -1.14 11.61
N GLN A 45 9.26 0.05 11.52
CA GLN A 45 8.85 1.25 12.25
C GLN A 45 8.98 2.46 11.35
N ALA A 46 8.27 3.53 11.70
CA ALA A 46 8.35 4.79 11.01
C ALA A 46 9.81 5.31 10.96
N GLU A 47 10.19 5.83 9.82
CA GLU A 47 11.48 6.49 9.60
C GLU A 47 11.24 7.77 8.82
N TYR A 48 11.46 8.90 9.46
CA TYR A 48 11.12 10.21 8.90
C TYR A 48 11.87 10.51 7.59
N ARG A 49 13.11 10.03 7.45
CA ARG A 49 13.94 10.22 6.25
C ARG A 49 14.10 8.93 5.42
N ALA A 50 13.06 8.13 5.38
CA ALA A 50 13.09 6.84 4.69
C ALA A 50 13.42 6.97 3.19
N GLY A 51 12.95 8.02 2.51
CA GLY A 51 13.25 8.26 1.10
C GLY A 51 14.74 8.48 0.85
N ALA A 52 15.38 9.30 1.67
CA ALA A 52 16.82 9.53 1.60
C ALA A 52 17.61 8.26 1.93
N SER A 53 17.19 7.53 2.95
CA SER A 53 17.82 6.26 3.35
C SER A 53 17.68 5.20 2.26
N ALA A 54 16.52 5.06 1.65
CA ALA A 54 16.28 4.14 0.55
C ALA A 54 17.18 4.45 -0.64
N LYS A 55 17.24 5.72 -1.03
CA LYS A 55 18.11 6.17 -2.13
C LYS A 55 19.58 5.88 -1.85
N LYS A 56 20.05 6.17 -0.64
CA LYS A 56 21.42 5.90 -0.20
C LYS A 56 21.75 4.39 -0.25
N ALA A 57 20.77 3.54 0.06
CA ALA A 57 20.91 2.09 0.03
C ALA A 57 20.72 1.50 -1.38
N GLY A 58 20.50 2.33 -2.41
CA GLY A 58 20.27 1.86 -3.79
C GLY A 58 18.92 1.17 -3.96
N LYS A 59 17.92 1.53 -3.16
CA LYS A 59 16.57 0.96 -3.19
C LYS A 59 15.60 1.88 -3.94
N ASP A 60 14.57 1.29 -4.53
CA ASP A 60 13.63 1.98 -5.41
C ASP A 60 12.37 2.45 -4.67
N SER A 61 12.09 1.88 -3.52
CA SER A 61 10.90 2.17 -2.73
C SER A 61 11.12 1.83 -1.26
N THR A 62 10.18 2.24 -0.41
CA THR A 62 10.14 1.82 0.99
C THR A 62 8.95 0.89 1.20
N PHE A 63 9.18 -0.20 1.91
CA PHE A 63 8.15 -1.14 2.35
C PHE A 63 8.07 -1.14 3.88
N GLY A 64 7.02 -0.52 4.41
CA GLY A 64 6.67 -0.65 5.82
C GLY A 64 5.91 -1.95 6.04
N LYS A 65 6.55 -2.91 6.70
CA LYS A 65 6.00 -4.26 6.93
C LYS A 65 5.04 -4.24 8.11
N GLY A 66 3.76 -4.43 7.83
CA GLY A 66 2.70 -4.40 8.85
C GLY A 66 2.42 -5.76 9.48
N ALA A 67 1.69 -5.72 10.58
CA ALA A 67 1.25 -6.92 11.30
C ALA A 67 0.10 -7.66 10.59
N THR A 68 -0.61 -6.99 9.70
CA THR A 68 -1.71 -7.55 8.90
C THR A 68 -1.51 -7.21 7.43
N GLY A 69 -1.73 -8.16 6.57
CA GLY A 69 -1.69 -8.00 5.12
C GLY A 69 -2.61 -8.99 4.43
N PRO A 70 -2.72 -8.93 3.10
CA PRO A 70 -3.49 -9.93 2.35
C PRO A 70 -2.79 -11.29 2.41
N ASP A 71 -3.58 -12.36 2.51
CA ASP A 71 -3.04 -13.71 2.46
C ASP A 71 -2.32 -13.94 1.12
N PRO A 72 -1.02 -14.28 1.13
CA PRO A 72 -0.27 -14.52 -0.10
C PRO A 72 -0.88 -15.59 -1.02
N ALA A 73 -1.61 -16.55 -0.45
CA ALA A 73 -2.29 -17.59 -1.22
C ALA A 73 -3.38 -17.03 -2.15
N GLY A 74 -3.88 -15.83 -1.89
CA GLY A 74 -4.87 -15.15 -2.73
C GLY A 74 -4.25 -14.21 -3.77
N THR A 75 -2.94 -14.16 -3.91
CA THR A 75 -2.27 -13.35 -4.92
C THR A 75 -2.46 -13.96 -6.30
N VAL A 76 -2.90 -13.16 -7.26
CA VAL A 76 -3.15 -13.59 -8.64
C VAL A 76 -2.42 -12.68 -9.63
N PRO A 77 -1.94 -13.21 -10.75
CA PRO A 77 -1.38 -12.38 -11.81
C PRO A 77 -2.51 -11.62 -12.54
N LEU A 78 -2.22 -10.41 -12.98
CA LEU A 78 -3.14 -9.65 -13.81
C LEU A 78 -3.22 -10.30 -15.20
N PRO A 79 -4.42 -10.63 -15.74
CA PRO A 79 -4.51 -11.33 -17.03
C PRO A 79 -3.87 -10.58 -18.20
N SER A 80 -3.97 -9.25 -18.21
CA SER A 80 -3.40 -8.41 -19.27
C SER A 80 -1.89 -8.20 -19.16
N ASP A 81 -1.31 -8.45 -17.98
CA ASP A 81 0.12 -8.34 -17.71
C ASP A 81 0.49 -9.25 -16.51
N PRO A 82 0.88 -10.52 -16.79
CA PRO A 82 1.17 -11.48 -15.72
C PRO A 82 2.33 -11.11 -14.79
N ALA A 83 3.16 -10.14 -15.17
CA ALA A 83 4.21 -9.62 -14.30
C ALA A 83 3.65 -8.78 -13.15
N VAL A 84 2.42 -8.27 -13.29
CA VAL A 84 1.72 -7.53 -12.25
C VAL A 84 0.98 -8.52 -11.35
N LEU A 85 1.32 -8.52 -10.05
CA LEU A 85 0.69 -9.37 -9.05
C LEU A 85 -0.37 -8.56 -8.28
N VAL A 86 -1.59 -9.11 -8.22
CA VAL A 86 -2.72 -8.48 -7.54
C VAL A 86 -2.97 -9.18 -6.21
N PRO A 87 -2.80 -8.50 -5.07
CA PRO A 87 -2.99 -9.09 -3.75
C PRO A 87 -4.50 -9.13 -3.39
N LYS A 88 -5.17 -10.21 -3.76
CA LYS A 88 -6.62 -10.41 -3.53
C LYS A 88 -6.94 -11.23 -2.29
N GLY A 89 -5.95 -11.67 -1.54
CA GLY A 89 -6.15 -12.48 -0.36
C GLY A 89 -6.90 -11.74 0.76
N LYS A 90 -7.58 -12.51 1.60
CA LYS A 90 -8.22 -11.97 2.81
C LYS A 90 -7.17 -11.49 3.80
N ALA A 91 -7.57 -10.60 4.70
CA ALA A 91 -6.70 -10.12 5.77
C ALA A 91 -6.18 -11.30 6.61
N LYS A 92 -4.88 -11.31 6.83
CA LYS A 92 -4.18 -12.34 7.59
C LYS A 92 -3.07 -11.71 8.41
N LYS A 93 -2.81 -12.23 9.60
CA LYS A 93 -1.63 -11.85 10.36
C LYS A 93 -0.38 -12.23 9.59
N THR A 94 0.54 -11.29 9.46
CA THR A 94 1.85 -11.56 8.88
C THR A 94 2.74 -12.24 9.92
N ALA A 95 3.80 -12.92 9.47
CA ALA A 95 4.79 -13.49 10.39
C ALA A 95 5.83 -12.46 10.86
N VAL A 96 5.53 -11.18 10.71
CA VAL A 96 6.46 -10.09 11.03
C VAL A 96 6.42 -9.80 12.52
N ALA A 97 7.54 -10.01 13.20
CA ALA A 97 7.70 -9.67 14.61
C ALA A 97 8.27 -8.25 14.77
N GLY A 98 7.80 -7.53 15.79
CA GLY A 98 8.36 -6.23 16.17
C GLY A 98 7.94 -5.05 15.29
N SER A 99 6.94 -5.21 14.44
CA SER A 99 6.40 -4.09 13.66
C SER A 99 5.48 -3.22 14.52
N SER A 100 5.64 -1.91 14.40
CA SER A 100 4.71 -0.92 14.97
C SER A 100 3.56 -0.60 14.01
N LEU A 101 3.57 -1.16 12.78
CA LEU A 101 2.59 -0.88 11.74
C LEU A 101 1.48 -1.92 11.78
N LEU A 102 0.22 -1.45 11.71
CA LEU A 102 -0.95 -2.34 11.62
C LEU A 102 -1.04 -2.99 10.24
N TYR A 103 -0.88 -2.22 9.18
CA TYR A 103 -0.95 -2.65 7.79
C TYR A 103 0.35 -2.38 7.05
N ASN A 104 0.56 -3.11 5.96
CA ASN A 104 1.64 -2.81 5.03
C ASN A 104 1.47 -1.41 4.42
N GLU A 105 2.60 -0.73 4.23
CA GLU A 105 2.66 0.55 3.53
C GLU A 105 3.77 0.50 2.48
N PHE A 106 3.45 0.96 1.28
CA PHE A 106 4.39 1.01 0.16
C PHE A 106 4.55 2.46 -0.28
N ILE A 107 5.77 2.95 -0.30
CA ILE A 107 6.06 4.35 -0.63
C ILE A 107 7.04 4.40 -1.79
N VAL A 108 6.68 5.13 -2.84
CA VAL A 108 7.58 5.47 -3.94
C VAL A 108 7.86 6.96 -3.93
N TYR A 109 9.03 7.34 -4.40
CA TYR A 109 9.51 8.73 -4.33
C TYR A 109 9.64 9.37 -5.71
N ASP A 110 9.35 8.62 -6.76
CA ASP A 110 9.29 9.08 -8.15
C ASP A 110 7.93 8.75 -8.74
N VAL A 111 7.21 9.76 -9.20
CA VAL A 111 5.87 9.58 -9.78
C VAL A 111 5.88 8.72 -11.05
N ALA A 112 7.03 8.58 -11.72
CA ALA A 112 7.18 7.69 -12.87
C ALA A 112 6.99 6.21 -12.50
N GLN A 113 7.08 5.85 -11.22
CA GLN A 113 6.85 4.49 -10.73
C GLN A 113 5.36 4.15 -10.58
N VAL A 114 4.46 5.11 -10.81
CA VAL A 114 3.02 4.95 -10.58
C VAL A 114 2.26 5.03 -11.90
N ARG A 115 1.39 4.04 -12.15
CA ARG A 115 0.41 4.08 -13.23
C ARG A 115 -0.99 4.00 -12.63
N GLN A 116 -1.76 5.07 -12.73
CA GLN A 116 -3.16 5.08 -12.33
C GLN A 116 -3.98 4.27 -13.34
N LYS A 117 -4.70 3.25 -12.86
CA LYS A 117 -5.49 2.35 -13.70
C LYS A 117 -6.99 2.65 -13.62
N TYR A 118 -7.51 2.78 -12.39
CA TYR A 118 -8.93 2.97 -12.17
C TYR A 118 -9.18 3.98 -11.06
N LEU A 119 -10.17 4.83 -11.28
CA LEU A 119 -10.76 5.70 -10.27
C LEU A 119 -12.07 5.05 -9.82
N LEU A 120 -12.15 4.67 -8.55
CA LEU A 120 -13.30 3.96 -7.98
C LEU A 120 -14.08 4.90 -7.07
N ARG A 121 -15.35 5.15 -7.42
CA ARG A 121 -16.28 5.79 -6.49
C ARG A 121 -16.92 4.69 -5.65
N VAL A 122 -16.78 4.78 -4.33
CA VAL A 122 -17.26 3.77 -3.39
C VAL A 122 -18.23 4.37 -2.41
N LYS A 123 -19.16 3.56 -1.92
CA LYS A 123 -20.08 3.93 -0.85
C LYS A 123 -19.79 3.05 0.36
N PHE A 124 -19.61 3.71 1.50
CA PHE A 124 -19.38 3.02 2.77
C PHE A 124 -20.72 2.75 3.45
N HIS A 125 -20.92 1.53 3.89
CA HIS A 125 -22.06 1.13 4.71
C HIS A 125 -21.63 1.14 6.17
N MET A 126 -22.10 2.13 6.91
CA MET A 126 -21.74 2.33 8.30
C MET A 126 -22.80 1.72 9.21
N GLN A 127 -22.35 0.90 10.14
CA GLN A 127 -23.21 0.29 11.16
C GLN A 127 -23.49 1.25 12.32
#